data_c7b1fedf78d667864a185fe2bf668f42
#
_entry.id   c7b1fedf78d667864a185fe2bf668f42
#
_cell.length_a   1.000
_cell.length_b   1.000
_cell.length_c   1.000
_cell.angle_alpha   90.00
_cell.angle_beta   90.00
_cell.angle_gamma   90.00
#
_symmetry.space_group_name_H-M   'P 1'
#
loop_
_entity.id
_entity.type
_entity.pdbx_description
1 polymer ?
#
loop_
_entity_poly.entity_id
_entity_poly.type
_entity_poly.pdbx_seq_one_letter_code
_entity_poly.pdbx_strand_id
1 'polypeptide(L)'
;KARTLLTSFAGSIGIIGIALILSLSTGVNDYIKSIEEETMAEYPLQIQSTGLDLTSMMAESAGGTQEDGETGEVEVAQMLTSMFSTMDSNDLASLKKFLDSPDSGIGEYTNAVEYTYDTSPHIYRQDADNVRQVHPDTSFEALGLGSESASNSIMSMMMSTDVFYEMPQNENLYQGQYDVKAGRWPENYNECVVVLTSRGGISDFMLYTLGLRDSAELDEMIQQFIDEENVDIPENIGSYDYEDFLGITFKLVNPSDCYEYDSQYHVWRDKTQDSAYMKNLVNS
;
A
#
# COMPACT_ATOMS: atom_id res chain seq x y z
N LYS A 1 33.53 -63.71 3.28
CA LYS A 1 33.69 -62.42 2.60
C LYS A 1 32.36 -61.92 1.94
N ALA A 2 31.61 -62.76 1.19
CA ALA A 2 30.35 -62.38 0.58
C ALA A 2 29.23 -62.02 1.60
N ARG A 3 29.11 -62.79 2.69
CA ARG A 3 28.12 -62.54 3.75
C ARG A 3 28.33 -61.18 4.43
N THR A 4 29.57 -60.83 4.75
CA THR A 4 29.90 -59.54 5.38
C THR A 4 29.62 -58.37 4.47
N LEU A 5 29.86 -58.54 3.17
CA LEU A 5 29.59 -57.51 2.16
C LEU A 5 28.07 -57.30 1.98
N LEU A 6 27.30 -58.37 2.00
CA LEU A 6 25.83 -58.31 1.87
C LEU A 6 25.17 -57.63 3.10
N THR A 7 25.62 -57.97 4.32
CA THR A 7 25.12 -57.35 5.55
C THR A 7 25.52 -55.89 5.67
N SER A 8 26.73 -55.52 5.23
CA SER A 8 27.15 -54.11 5.20
C SER A 8 26.33 -53.30 4.19
N PHE A 9 26.02 -53.88 3.02
CA PHE A 9 25.21 -53.23 1.99
C PHE A 9 23.76 -53.04 2.46
N ALA A 10 23.17 -54.07 3.10
CA ALA A 10 21.82 -53.94 3.66
C ALA A 10 21.73 -52.90 4.77
N GLY A 11 22.75 -52.81 5.64
CA GLY A 11 22.81 -51.77 6.68
C GLY A 11 22.96 -50.36 6.13
N SER A 12 23.78 -50.19 5.08
CA SER A 12 23.97 -48.88 4.45
C SER A 12 22.70 -48.38 3.75
N ILE A 13 21.91 -49.25 3.12
CA ILE A 13 20.63 -48.88 2.50
C ILE A 13 19.65 -48.39 3.56
N GLY A 14 19.60 -49.03 4.73
CA GLY A 14 18.74 -48.59 5.83
C GLY A 14 19.12 -47.20 6.35
N ILE A 15 20.41 -46.93 6.53
CA ILE A 15 20.90 -45.62 6.98
C ILE A 15 20.63 -44.54 5.93
N ILE A 16 20.87 -44.82 4.66
CA ILE A 16 20.60 -43.90 3.55
C ILE A 16 19.09 -43.62 3.48
N GLY A 17 18.24 -44.65 3.63
CA GLY A 17 16.78 -44.44 3.64
C GLY A 17 16.31 -43.52 4.76
N ILE A 18 16.81 -43.73 5.98
CA ILE A 18 16.48 -42.84 7.12
C ILE A 18 16.99 -41.42 6.89
N ALA A 19 18.22 -41.28 6.41
CA ALA A 19 18.79 -39.97 6.12
C ALA A 19 18.01 -39.21 5.05
N LEU A 20 17.56 -39.88 3.99
CA LEU A 20 16.72 -39.30 2.94
C LEU A 20 15.37 -38.86 3.49
N ILE A 21 14.72 -39.70 4.31
CA ILE A 21 13.41 -39.32 4.93
C ILE A 21 13.55 -38.14 5.85
N LEU A 22 14.58 -38.07 6.69
CA LEU A 22 14.84 -36.95 7.58
C LEU A 22 15.15 -35.69 6.79
N SER A 23 16.00 -35.79 5.77
CA SER A 23 16.34 -34.64 4.92
C SER A 23 15.10 -34.09 4.18
N LEU A 24 14.28 -35.00 3.63
CA LEU A 24 13.04 -34.60 2.96
C LEU A 24 12.04 -33.97 3.94
N SER A 25 11.90 -34.57 5.14
CA SER A 25 11.02 -34.02 6.18
C SER A 25 11.45 -32.61 6.61
N THR A 26 12.76 -32.39 6.83
CA THR A 26 13.29 -31.07 7.17
C THR A 26 13.06 -30.09 6.01
N GLY A 27 13.38 -30.49 4.78
CA GLY A 27 13.18 -29.61 3.62
C GLY A 27 11.71 -29.23 3.37
N VAL A 28 10.78 -30.17 3.62
CA VAL A 28 9.33 -29.88 3.52
C VAL A 28 8.88 -28.92 4.64
N ASN A 29 9.36 -29.14 5.86
CA ASN A 29 9.03 -28.22 6.98
C ASN A 29 9.58 -26.81 6.74
N ASP A 30 10.81 -26.70 6.27
CA ASP A 30 11.44 -25.42 5.95
C ASP A 30 10.68 -24.72 4.81
N TYR A 31 10.24 -25.48 3.80
CA TYR A 31 9.43 -24.95 2.69
C TYR A 31 8.05 -24.48 3.15
N ILE A 32 7.36 -25.25 4.01
CA ILE A 32 6.06 -24.84 4.58
C ILE A 32 6.26 -23.56 5.39
N LYS A 33 7.28 -23.51 6.25
CA LYS A 33 7.58 -22.34 7.05
C LYS A 33 7.88 -21.09 6.19
N SER A 34 8.63 -21.26 5.10
CA SER A 34 8.89 -20.20 4.14
C SER A 34 7.61 -19.67 3.49
N ILE A 35 6.69 -20.55 3.08
CA ILE A 35 5.39 -20.13 2.54
C ILE A 35 4.52 -19.44 3.58
N GLU A 36 4.49 -19.96 4.82
CA GLU A 36 3.75 -19.32 5.91
C GLU A 36 4.29 -17.92 6.22
N GLU A 37 5.59 -17.75 6.30
CA GLU A 37 6.25 -16.45 6.52
C GLU A 37 6.00 -15.48 5.36
N GLU A 38 6.09 -15.95 4.12
CA GLU A 38 5.79 -15.16 2.92
C GLU A 38 4.33 -14.69 2.91
N THR A 39 3.40 -15.61 3.19
CA THR A 39 1.96 -15.30 3.22
C THR A 39 1.60 -14.33 4.35
N MET A 40 2.18 -14.51 5.54
CA MET A 40 1.93 -13.62 6.67
C MET A 40 2.53 -12.22 6.47
N ALA A 41 3.64 -12.12 5.74
CA ALA A 41 4.23 -10.84 5.39
C ALA A 41 3.41 -10.09 4.32
N GLU A 42 2.78 -10.84 3.40
CA GLU A 42 1.91 -10.27 2.37
C GLU A 42 0.57 -9.80 2.96
N TYR A 43 0.05 -10.48 3.99
CA TYR A 43 -1.22 -10.16 4.64
C TYR A 43 -1.05 -9.94 6.15
N PRO A 44 -0.46 -8.80 6.57
CA PRO A 44 -0.26 -8.52 7.98
C PRO A 44 -1.61 -8.30 8.69
N LEU A 45 -1.69 -8.68 9.96
CA LEU A 45 -2.84 -8.34 10.80
C LEU A 45 -2.86 -6.83 11.03
N GLN A 46 -3.92 -6.18 10.56
CA GLN A 46 -4.12 -4.74 10.74
C GLN A 46 -5.19 -4.47 11.79
N ILE A 47 -4.88 -3.59 12.74
CA ILE A 47 -5.83 -3.11 13.74
C ILE A 47 -5.99 -1.61 13.52
N GLN A 48 -7.18 -1.21 13.05
CA GLN A 48 -7.50 0.19 12.74
C GLN A 48 -8.26 0.85 13.90
N SER A 49 -8.29 2.19 13.90
CA SER A 49 -9.03 2.98 14.91
C SER A 49 -10.54 2.77 14.84
N THR A 50 -11.07 2.52 13.66
CA THR A 50 -12.48 2.18 13.43
C THR A 50 -12.56 0.85 12.71
N GLY A 51 -13.33 -0.09 13.26
CA GLY A 51 -13.63 -1.37 12.61
C GLY A 51 -14.96 -1.27 11.85
N LEU A 52 -14.95 -1.55 10.55
CA LEU A 52 -16.15 -1.83 9.77
C LEU A 52 -16.20 -3.33 9.55
N ASP A 53 -17.22 -3.99 10.07
CA ASP A 53 -17.45 -5.41 9.78
C ASP A 53 -18.11 -5.57 8.42
N LEU A 54 -17.26 -5.52 7.38
CA LEU A 54 -17.67 -5.76 6.00
C LEU A 54 -18.31 -7.14 5.77
N THR A 55 -17.92 -8.13 6.56
CA THR A 55 -18.42 -9.51 6.42
C THR A 55 -19.86 -9.58 6.84
N SER A 56 -20.21 -8.97 7.97
CA SER A 56 -21.60 -8.85 8.43
C SER A 56 -22.43 -8.01 7.47
N MET A 57 -21.89 -6.91 6.95
CA MET A 57 -22.54 -6.03 5.99
C MET A 57 -22.82 -6.74 4.64
N MET A 58 -21.87 -7.53 4.15
CA MET A 58 -22.05 -8.33 2.93
C MET A 58 -23.01 -9.49 3.15
N ALA A 59 -22.99 -10.14 4.30
CA ALA A 59 -23.90 -11.21 4.64
C ALA A 59 -25.35 -10.71 4.71
N GLU A 60 -25.57 -9.53 5.29
CA GLU A 60 -26.87 -8.88 5.38
C GLU A 60 -27.36 -8.36 4.01
N SER A 61 -26.47 -7.85 3.18
CA SER A 61 -26.76 -7.44 1.79
C SER A 61 -27.05 -8.62 0.85
N ALA A 62 -26.46 -9.79 1.12
CA ALA A 62 -26.68 -11.01 0.33
C ALA A 62 -27.98 -11.74 0.69
N GLY A 63 -28.81 -11.15 1.55
CA GLY A 63 -30.05 -11.75 2.05
C GLY A 63 -29.74 -12.68 3.21
N GLY A 64 -29.78 -12.14 4.43
CA GLY A 64 -29.71 -12.92 5.65
C GLY A 64 -30.70 -14.07 5.58
N THR A 65 -30.24 -15.21 6.01
CA THR A 65 -30.93 -16.48 6.22
C THR A 65 -32.42 -16.43 5.83
N GLN A 66 -32.69 -16.88 4.61
CA GLN A 66 -34.07 -17.22 4.21
C GLN A 66 -34.59 -18.33 5.14
N GLU A 67 -35.23 -17.93 6.21
CA GLU A 67 -36.32 -18.80 6.70
C GLU A 67 -37.50 -18.59 5.75
N ASP A 68 -37.78 -19.61 4.97
CA ASP A 68 -38.96 -19.67 4.10
C ASP A 68 -40.24 -19.44 4.93
N GLY A 69 -40.71 -18.23 4.96
CA GLY A 69 -41.96 -17.82 5.56
C GLY A 69 -42.58 -16.68 4.78
N GLU A 70 -43.49 -16.98 3.85
CA GLU A 70 -44.41 -15.99 3.27
C GLU A 70 -45.27 -15.37 4.38
N THR A 71 -44.74 -14.36 5.07
CA THR A 71 -45.49 -13.62 6.09
C THR A 71 -46.33 -12.48 5.51
N GLY A 72 -46.19 -12.19 4.21
CA GLY A 72 -46.89 -11.07 3.57
C GLY A 72 -46.50 -9.68 4.09
N GLU A 73 -45.47 -9.57 4.91
CA GLU A 73 -44.94 -8.34 5.43
C GLU A 73 -43.63 -8.00 4.69
N VAL A 74 -43.37 -6.70 4.50
CA VAL A 74 -42.14 -6.22 3.88
C VAL A 74 -41.05 -6.24 4.95
N GLU A 75 -40.06 -7.09 4.77
CA GLU A 75 -38.88 -7.15 5.63
C GLU A 75 -37.97 -5.94 5.36
N VAL A 76 -37.61 -5.23 6.40
CA VAL A 76 -36.73 -4.05 6.29
C VAL A 76 -35.29 -4.48 6.57
N ALA A 77 -34.45 -4.51 5.54
CA ALA A 77 -33.02 -4.70 5.71
C ALA A 77 -32.42 -3.51 6.48
N GLN A 78 -31.88 -3.78 7.67
CA GLN A 78 -31.34 -2.75 8.58
C GLN A 78 -29.90 -2.36 8.25
N MET A 79 -29.55 -2.25 6.98
CA MET A 79 -28.20 -2.01 6.50
C MET A 79 -27.54 -0.77 7.14
N LEU A 80 -28.27 0.36 7.23
CA LEU A 80 -27.77 1.59 7.84
C LEU A 80 -27.63 1.45 9.36
N THR A 81 -28.58 0.80 10.01
CA THR A 81 -28.56 0.59 11.47
C THR A 81 -27.42 -0.32 11.85
N SER A 82 -27.19 -1.39 11.10
CA SER A 82 -26.08 -2.31 11.30
C SER A 82 -24.73 -1.62 11.04
N MET A 83 -24.62 -0.83 9.98
CA MET A 83 -23.41 -0.05 9.69
C MET A 83 -23.04 0.90 10.84
N PHE A 84 -24.01 1.61 11.41
CA PHE A 84 -23.75 2.51 12.54
C PHE A 84 -23.59 1.80 13.88
N SER A 85 -24.18 0.61 14.07
CA SER A 85 -24.03 -0.16 15.31
C SER A 85 -22.74 -0.95 15.39
N THR A 86 -22.09 -1.23 14.27
CA THR A 86 -20.80 -1.93 14.17
C THR A 86 -19.60 -0.98 14.08
N MET A 87 -19.83 0.33 14.08
CA MET A 87 -18.75 1.32 14.17
C MET A 87 -18.26 1.45 15.63
N ASP A 88 -17.44 0.51 16.05
CA ASP A 88 -16.71 0.62 17.32
C ASP A 88 -15.35 1.28 17.09
N SER A 89 -14.94 2.11 18.04
CA SER A 89 -13.62 2.72 18.05
C SER A 89 -12.66 1.92 18.94
N ASN A 90 -11.55 1.49 18.37
CA ASN A 90 -10.49 0.82 19.10
C ASN A 90 -9.64 1.84 19.86
N ASP A 91 -9.33 1.57 21.15
CA ASP A 91 -8.38 2.36 21.91
C ASP A 91 -6.93 1.97 21.54
N LEU A 92 -6.50 2.44 20.37
CA LEU A 92 -5.15 2.18 19.85
C LEU A 92 -4.06 2.76 20.74
N ALA A 93 -4.34 3.82 21.49
CA ALA A 93 -3.36 4.42 22.39
C ALA A 93 -3.03 3.48 23.58
N SER A 94 -4.04 2.86 24.16
CA SER A 94 -3.84 1.86 25.21
C SER A 94 -3.25 0.57 24.66
N LEU A 95 -3.68 0.15 23.48
CA LEU A 95 -3.11 -1.02 22.79
C LEU A 95 -1.61 -0.82 22.52
N LYS A 96 -1.21 0.33 21.97
CA LYS A 96 0.20 0.65 21.75
C LYS A 96 1.02 0.58 23.04
N LYS A 97 0.54 1.18 24.11
CA LYS A 97 1.23 1.12 25.42
C LYS A 97 1.38 -0.32 25.91
N PHE A 98 0.38 -1.17 25.69
CA PHE A 98 0.45 -2.58 26.06
C PHE A 98 1.48 -3.32 25.21
N LEU A 99 1.45 -3.14 23.88
CA LEU A 99 2.38 -3.80 22.96
C LEU A 99 3.84 -3.38 23.18
N ASP A 100 4.07 -2.11 23.52
CA ASP A 100 5.40 -1.57 23.85
C ASP A 100 5.88 -2.01 25.27
N SER A 101 5.00 -2.62 26.06
CA SER A 101 5.32 -3.09 27.41
C SER A 101 6.08 -4.42 27.38
N PRO A 102 7.07 -4.63 28.26
CA PRO A 102 7.73 -5.93 28.42
C PRO A 102 6.78 -7.07 28.79
N ASP A 103 5.64 -6.75 29.42
CA ASP A 103 4.66 -7.72 29.87
C ASP A 103 3.75 -8.23 28.74
N SER A 104 3.79 -7.63 27.55
CA SER A 104 2.95 -8.04 26.42
C SER A 104 3.29 -9.42 25.89
N GLY A 105 4.55 -9.82 25.95
CA GLY A 105 5.05 -11.07 25.39
C GLY A 105 4.89 -11.18 23.85
N ILE A 106 4.41 -10.13 23.18
CA ILE A 106 4.04 -10.16 21.75
C ILE A 106 5.22 -10.49 20.85
N GLY A 107 6.43 -10.11 21.25
CA GLY A 107 7.66 -10.36 20.48
C GLY A 107 8.00 -11.84 20.29
N GLU A 108 7.37 -12.75 21.06
CA GLU A 108 7.52 -14.21 20.87
C GLU A 108 6.63 -14.73 19.74
N TYR A 109 5.61 -13.97 19.32
CA TYR A 109 4.58 -14.38 18.38
C TYR A 109 4.54 -13.53 17.12
N THR A 110 5.32 -12.45 17.06
CA THR A 110 5.34 -11.52 15.91
C THR A 110 6.76 -11.27 15.43
N ASN A 111 6.94 -11.16 14.14
CA ASN A 111 8.22 -10.75 13.54
C ASN A 111 8.46 -9.25 13.69
N ALA A 112 7.39 -8.45 13.63
CA ALA A 112 7.42 -7.00 13.82
C ALA A 112 6.04 -6.48 14.24
N VAL A 113 6.05 -5.31 14.88
CA VAL A 113 4.86 -4.49 15.14
C VAL A 113 5.15 -3.11 14.56
N GLU A 114 4.41 -2.74 13.55
CA GLU A 114 4.54 -1.44 12.88
C GLU A 114 3.36 -0.55 13.24
N TYR A 115 3.63 0.73 13.45
CA TYR A 115 2.61 1.73 13.76
C TYR A 115 2.52 2.72 12.62
N THR A 116 1.36 2.78 11.98
CA THR A 116 1.08 3.78 10.96
C THR A 116 0.18 4.88 11.52
N TYR A 117 0.40 6.10 11.08
CA TYR A 117 -0.37 7.26 11.50
C TYR A 117 -1.08 7.83 10.27
N ASP A 118 -2.28 8.36 10.49
CA ASP A 118 -3.07 9.01 9.45
C ASP A 118 -2.48 10.40 9.12
N THR A 119 -1.31 10.39 8.53
CA THR A 119 -0.59 11.58 8.09
C THR A 119 -0.13 11.37 6.66
N SER A 120 -0.63 12.20 5.75
CA SER A 120 -0.21 12.17 4.35
C SER A 120 0.88 13.22 4.11
N PRO A 121 2.12 12.81 3.79
CA PRO A 121 3.15 13.76 3.41
C PRO A 121 2.79 14.41 2.07
N HIS A 122 2.88 15.74 1.98
CA HIS A 122 2.69 16.43 0.71
C HIS A 122 3.98 16.38 -0.11
N ILE A 123 3.94 15.62 -1.18
CA ILE A 123 5.08 15.42 -2.08
C ILE A 123 4.80 16.12 -3.40
N TYR A 124 5.77 16.95 -3.82
CA TYR A 124 5.71 17.72 -5.04
C TYR A 124 6.85 17.36 -5.97
N ARG A 125 6.58 17.45 -7.25
CA ARG A 125 7.57 17.39 -8.31
C ARG A 125 7.56 18.67 -9.12
N GLN A 126 8.74 19.07 -9.56
CA GLN A 126 8.85 20.17 -10.50
C GLN A 126 8.76 19.60 -11.93
N ASP A 127 7.73 20.02 -12.67
CA ASP A 127 7.58 19.76 -14.09
C ASP A 127 7.93 21.02 -14.86
N ALA A 128 8.92 20.96 -15.73
CA ALA A 128 9.35 22.05 -16.62
C ALA A 128 9.08 23.46 -16.06
N ASP A 129 7.89 24.00 -16.29
CA ASP A 129 7.47 25.32 -15.84
C ASP A 129 6.49 25.31 -14.66
N ASN A 130 5.97 24.14 -14.25
CA ASN A 130 4.96 23.98 -13.20
C ASN A 130 5.46 23.13 -12.05
N VAL A 131 4.75 23.21 -10.94
CA VAL A 131 4.89 22.35 -9.78
C VAL A 131 3.64 21.50 -9.68
N ARG A 132 3.81 20.20 -9.58
CA ARG A 132 2.70 19.25 -9.46
C ARG A 132 2.79 18.53 -8.12
N GLN A 133 1.66 18.48 -7.42
CA GLN A 133 1.52 17.57 -6.28
C GLN A 133 1.37 16.14 -6.81
N VAL A 134 2.19 15.24 -6.30
CA VAL A 134 2.19 13.82 -6.68
C VAL A 134 1.77 12.92 -5.53
N HIS A 135 1.64 13.50 -4.33
CA HIS A 135 1.05 12.84 -3.16
C HIS A 135 0.58 13.89 -2.15
N PRO A 136 -0.63 13.77 -1.58
CA PRO A 136 -1.74 12.96 -2.12
C PRO A 136 -1.99 13.27 -3.60
N ASP A 137 -2.36 12.26 -4.38
CA ASP A 137 -2.60 12.46 -5.81
C ASP A 137 -3.93 13.19 -6.04
N THR A 138 -3.87 14.27 -6.82
CA THR A 138 -5.01 15.12 -7.17
C THR A 138 -5.42 15.00 -8.64
N SER A 139 -4.75 14.15 -9.41
CA SER A 139 -4.93 14.04 -10.87
C SER A 139 -6.37 13.72 -11.27
N PHE A 140 -7.06 12.90 -10.49
CA PHE A 140 -8.40 12.43 -10.78
C PHE A 140 -9.50 13.08 -9.94
N GLU A 141 -9.20 14.14 -9.21
CA GLU A 141 -10.20 14.87 -8.39
C GLU A 141 -11.40 15.37 -9.21
N ALA A 142 -11.16 15.83 -10.42
CA ALA A 142 -12.22 16.30 -11.31
C ALA A 142 -13.21 15.19 -11.70
N LEU A 143 -12.81 13.93 -11.61
CA LEU A 143 -13.66 12.75 -11.81
C LEU A 143 -14.33 12.26 -10.52
N GLY A 144 -14.12 12.95 -9.40
CA GLY A 144 -14.58 12.51 -8.08
C GLY A 144 -13.78 11.33 -7.51
N LEU A 145 -12.60 11.07 -8.09
CA LEU A 145 -11.65 10.05 -7.66
C LEU A 145 -10.43 10.77 -7.08
N GLY A 146 -9.79 10.18 -6.10
CA GLY A 146 -8.59 10.74 -5.46
C GLY A 146 -8.64 10.59 -3.96
N SER A 147 -7.48 10.70 -3.32
CA SER A 147 -7.28 10.45 -1.90
C SER A 147 -7.94 11.48 -0.99
N GLU A 148 -8.11 12.72 -1.46
CA GLU A 148 -8.72 13.80 -0.67
C GLU A 148 -10.27 13.71 -0.63
N SER A 149 -10.90 13.21 -1.69
CA SER A 149 -12.36 13.23 -1.84
C SER A 149 -13.10 12.25 -0.94
N ALA A 150 -12.40 11.34 -0.29
CA ALA A 150 -13.05 10.21 0.37
C ALA A 150 -12.32 9.71 1.62
N SER A 151 -11.85 10.61 2.46
CA SER A 151 -11.03 10.35 3.65
C SER A 151 -11.55 9.26 4.62
N ASN A 152 -12.72 8.67 4.39
CA ASN A 152 -13.25 7.60 5.24
C ASN A 152 -14.15 6.59 4.50
N SER A 153 -14.09 6.46 3.17
CA SER A 153 -14.93 5.49 2.48
C SER A 153 -14.12 4.33 1.91
N ILE A 154 -14.72 3.15 1.95
CA ILE A 154 -14.19 1.94 1.29
C ILE A 154 -13.92 2.21 -0.19
N MET A 155 -14.69 3.11 -0.79
CA MET A 155 -14.55 3.50 -2.19
C MET A 155 -13.21 4.21 -2.43
N SER A 156 -12.74 5.09 -1.51
CA SER A 156 -11.43 5.74 -1.67
C SER A 156 -10.27 4.75 -1.56
N MET A 157 -10.39 3.77 -0.67
CA MET A 157 -9.38 2.72 -0.55
C MET A 157 -9.29 1.86 -1.83
N MET A 158 -10.41 1.62 -2.50
CA MET A 158 -10.45 0.86 -3.75
C MET A 158 -10.06 1.70 -4.99
N MET A 159 -10.17 3.02 -4.92
CA MET A 159 -9.95 3.96 -6.03
C MET A 159 -8.84 4.96 -5.76
N SER A 160 -8.03 4.74 -4.73
CA SER A 160 -6.84 5.57 -4.48
C SER A 160 -5.86 5.46 -5.64
N THR A 161 -5.43 6.61 -6.11
CA THR A 161 -4.39 6.76 -7.13
C THR A 161 -3.02 7.08 -6.51
N ASP A 162 -2.95 7.06 -5.18
CA ASP A 162 -1.69 7.27 -4.46
C ASP A 162 -0.68 6.16 -4.77
N VAL A 163 0.53 6.57 -5.03
CA VAL A 163 1.66 5.68 -5.35
C VAL A 163 2.76 5.71 -4.32
N PHE A 164 2.69 6.63 -3.35
CA PHE A 164 3.65 6.72 -2.25
C PHE A 164 3.10 6.03 -1.01
N TYR A 165 3.86 5.09 -0.49
CA TYR A 165 3.51 4.35 0.72
C TYR A 165 4.68 4.37 1.69
N GLU A 166 4.37 4.41 2.98
CA GLU A 166 5.39 4.30 4.03
C GLU A 166 6.04 2.92 3.97
N MET A 167 7.37 2.91 3.99
CA MET A 167 8.13 1.68 4.00
C MET A 167 8.25 1.15 5.43
N PRO A 168 8.09 -0.16 5.66
CA PRO A 168 8.28 -0.73 6.99
C PRO A 168 9.64 -0.39 7.58
N GLN A 169 9.69 -0.13 8.89
CA GLN A 169 10.95 0.18 9.57
C GLN A 169 11.85 -1.04 9.75
N ASN A 170 11.25 -2.22 9.87
CA ASN A 170 11.99 -3.47 10.02
C ASN A 170 12.39 -4.03 8.65
N GLU A 171 13.69 -3.97 8.35
CA GLU A 171 14.26 -4.43 7.09
C GLU A 171 13.95 -5.90 6.76
N ASN A 172 13.78 -6.74 7.78
CA ASN A 172 13.47 -8.15 7.58
C ASN A 172 12.09 -8.38 6.92
N LEU A 173 11.19 -7.38 6.99
CA LEU A 173 9.86 -7.49 6.39
C LEU A 173 9.88 -7.37 4.87
N TYR A 174 10.91 -6.77 4.28
CA TYR A 174 10.96 -6.53 2.84
C TYR A 174 12.23 -7.03 2.14
N GLN A 175 13.39 -7.04 2.78
CA GLN A 175 14.65 -7.42 2.10
C GLN A 175 14.65 -8.85 1.56
N GLY A 176 13.93 -9.76 2.23
CA GLY A 176 13.81 -11.15 1.77
C GLY A 176 12.78 -11.37 0.66
N GLN A 177 11.92 -10.37 0.40
CA GLN A 177 10.80 -10.49 -0.55
C GLN A 177 11.10 -9.82 -1.90
N TYR A 178 12.04 -8.88 -1.94
CA TYR A 178 12.33 -8.08 -3.12
C TYR A 178 13.79 -8.17 -3.54
N ASP A 179 14.01 -8.29 -4.82
CA ASP A 179 15.34 -8.23 -5.44
C ASP A 179 15.66 -6.80 -5.87
N VAL A 180 16.78 -6.26 -5.42
CA VAL A 180 17.29 -4.97 -5.92
C VAL A 180 17.77 -5.15 -7.37
N LYS A 181 17.12 -4.48 -8.33
CA LYS A 181 17.47 -4.52 -9.75
C LYS A 181 18.48 -3.43 -10.12
N ALA A 182 18.38 -2.25 -9.52
CA ALA A 182 19.30 -1.15 -9.66
C ALA A 182 19.31 -0.31 -8.39
N GLY A 183 20.39 0.43 -8.13
CA GLY A 183 20.53 1.25 -6.93
C GLY A 183 20.78 0.43 -5.66
N ARG A 184 20.19 0.84 -4.56
CA ARG A 184 20.31 0.24 -3.24
C ARG A 184 19.04 0.44 -2.40
N TRP A 185 18.93 -0.23 -1.29
CA TRP A 185 17.90 0.06 -0.28
C TRP A 185 18.08 1.46 0.32
N PRO A 186 16.99 2.15 0.72
CA PRO A 186 17.06 3.44 1.41
C PRO A 186 17.81 3.33 2.73
N GLU A 187 18.61 4.33 3.02
CA GLU A 187 19.32 4.48 4.30
C GLU A 187 18.81 5.69 5.10
N ASN A 188 18.05 6.57 4.44
CA ASN A 188 17.55 7.80 5.03
C ASN A 188 16.05 7.96 4.77
N TYR A 189 15.37 8.67 5.66
CA TYR A 189 13.92 8.91 5.60
C TYR A 189 13.45 9.65 4.33
N ASN A 190 14.34 10.31 3.63
CA ASN A 190 14.07 11.08 2.41
C ASN A 190 14.47 10.33 1.13
N GLU A 191 14.64 9.05 1.22
CA GLU A 191 14.91 8.18 0.07
C GLU A 191 13.70 7.25 -0.16
N CYS A 192 13.43 6.94 -1.42
CA CYS A 192 12.36 6.04 -1.80
C CYS A 192 12.83 4.98 -2.79
N VAL A 193 12.06 3.92 -2.92
CA VAL A 193 12.27 2.87 -3.91
C VAL A 193 11.08 2.81 -4.86
N VAL A 194 11.34 2.45 -6.10
CA VAL A 194 10.30 2.11 -7.07
C VAL A 194 10.12 0.61 -7.06
N VAL A 195 8.91 0.16 -6.73
CA VAL A 195 8.56 -1.26 -6.71
C VAL A 195 8.00 -1.66 -8.07
N LEU A 196 8.64 -2.63 -8.69
CA LEU A 196 8.19 -3.21 -9.95
C LEU A 196 7.27 -4.41 -9.68
N THR A 197 6.36 -4.67 -10.60
CA THR A 197 5.56 -5.90 -10.57
C THR A 197 6.46 -7.14 -10.65
N SER A 198 5.92 -8.31 -10.34
CA SER A 198 6.64 -9.60 -10.48
C SER A 198 7.17 -9.87 -11.90
N ARG A 199 6.61 -9.20 -12.91
CA ARG A 199 7.06 -9.27 -14.30
C ARG A 199 8.07 -8.20 -14.67
N GLY A 200 8.52 -7.38 -13.71
CA GLY A 200 9.44 -6.27 -13.92
C GLY A 200 8.80 -5.04 -14.58
N GLY A 201 7.48 -4.93 -14.55
CA GLY A 201 6.75 -3.80 -15.12
C GLY A 201 6.37 -2.75 -14.09
N ILE A 202 5.96 -1.59 -14.59
CA ILE A 202 5.43 -0.44 -13.84
C ILE A 202 4.14 0.02 -14.52
N SER A 203 3.22 0.65 -13.79
CA SER A 203 2.04 1.24 -14.41
C SER A 203 2.40 2.49 -15.22
N ASP A 204 1.65 2.77 -16.27
CA ASP A 204 1.79 4.00 -17.07
C ASP A 204 1.53 5.26 -16.22
N PHE A 205 0.59 5.20 -15.30
CA PHE A 205 0.34 6.27 -14.32
C PHE A 205 1.61 6.64 -13.53
N MET A 206 2.38 5.65 -13.10
CA MET A 206 3.66 5.91 -12.42
C MET A 206 4.66 6.70 -13.28
N LEU A 207 4.63 6.55 -14.60
CA LEU A 207 5.51 7.31 -15.48
C LEU A 207 5.20 8.82 -15.43
N TYR A 208 3.92 9.19 -15.34
CA TYR A 208 3.50 10.58 -15.15
C TYR A 208 3.88 11.09 -13.75
N THR A 209 3.66 10.29 -12.72
CA THR A 209 4.06 10.65 -11.34
C THR A 209 5.56 10.85 -11.21
N LEU A 210 6.36 9.98 -11.81
CA LEU A 210 7.83 10.05 -11.79
C LEU A 210 8.39 11.13 -12.72
N GLY A 211 7.61 11.65 -13.66
CA GLY A 211 8.06 12.64 -14.63
C GLY A 211 8.84 12.10 -15.80
N LEU A 212 8.72 10.83 -16.03
CA LEU A 212 9.25 10.18 -17.24
C LEU A 212 8.35 10.44 -18.45
N ARG A 213 7.11 10.87 -18.19
CA ARG A 213 6.18 11.41 -19.17
C ARG A 213 5.64 12.76 -18.72
N ASP A 214 5.22 13.57 -19.71
CA ASP A 214 4.66 14.88 -19.45
C ASP A 214 3.26 14.75 -18.82
N SER A 215 3.09 15.30 -17.61
CA SER A 215 1.83 15.28 -16.90
C SER A 215 0.72 16.05 -17.65
N ALA A 216 1.05 16.97 -18.54
CA ALA A 216 0.09 17.67 -19.38
C ALA A 216 -0.69 16.71 -20.29
N GLU A 217 -0.06 15.64 -20.78
CA GLU A 217 -0.74 14.59 -21.54
C GLU A 217 -1.84 13.91 -20.73
N LEU A 218 -1.55 13.63 -19.44
CA LEU A 218 -2.53 13.02 -18.54
C LEU A 218 -3.70 13.98 -18.26
N ASP A 219 -3.39 15.25 -18.01
CA ASP A 219 -4.42 16.28 -17.76
C ASP A 219 -5.33 16.47 -18.98
N GLU A 220 -4.76 16.43 -20.19
CA GLU A 220 -5.52 16.51 -21.44
C GLU A 220 -6.42 15.29 -21.64
N MET A 221 -5.92 14.07 -21.42
CA MET A 221 -6.75 12.85 -21.47
C MET A 221 -7.91 12.89 -20.47
N ILE A 222 -7.67 13.37 -19.25
CA ILE A 222 -8.71 13.51 -18.22
C ILE A 222 -9.74 14.55 -18.66
N GLN A 223 -9.31 15.69 -19.21
CA GLN A 223 -10.21 16.73 -19.67
C GLN A 223 -11.06 16.26 -20.84
N GLN A 224 -10.47 15.61 -21.85
CA GLN A 224 -11.21 15.01 -22.97
C GLN A 224 -12.26 14.00 -22.50
N PHE A 225 -11.91 13.20 -21.49
CA PHE A 225 -12.86 12.25 -20.91
C PHE A 225 -14.04 12.95 -20.20
N ILE A 226 -13.78 14.05 -19.48
CA ILE A 226 -14.83 14.86 -18.79
C ILE A 226 -15.75 15.52 -19.83
N ASP A 227 -15.18 16.00 -20.93
CA ASP A 227 -15.91 16.70 -21.98
C ASP A 227 -16.63 15.73 -22.94
N GLU A 228 -16.60 14.42 -22.66
CA GLU A 228 -17.19 13.34 -23.49
C GLU A 228 -16.63 13.33 -24.93
N GLU A 229 -15.39 13.77 -25.10
CA GLU A 229 -14.66 13.75 -26.37
C GLU A 229 -13.94 12.39 -26.57
N ASN A 230 -13.40 12.17 -27.78
CA ASN A 230 -12.51 11.05 -28.00
C ASN A 230 -11.17 11.32 -27.28
N VAL A 231 -10.79 10.44 -26.38
CA VAL A 231 -9.53 10.56 -25.65
C VAL A 231 -8.36 10.16 -26.57
N ASP A 232 -7.42 11.07 -26.72
CA ASP A 232 -6.19 10.83 -27.48
C ASP A 232 -5.22 9.98 -26.64
N ILE A 233 -5.26 8.67 -26.82
CA ILE A 233 -4.41 7.71 -26.10
C ILE A 233 -3.05 7.63 -26.80
N PRO A 234 -1.93 7.80 -26.09
CA PRO A 234 -0.60 7.67 -26.66
C PRO A 234 -0.36 6.28 -27.28
N GLU A 235 0.01 6.21 -28.56
CA GLU A 235 0.28 4.95 -29.25
C GLU A 235 1.51 4.21 -28.70
N ASN A 236 2.47 4.94 -28.10
CA ASN A 236 3.71 4.38 -27.56
C ASN A 236 3.97 4.95 -26.17
N ILE A 237 4.04 4.06 -25.19
CA ILE A 237 4.33 4.41 -23.79
C ILE A 237 5.85 4.55 -23.55
N GLY A 238 6.68 4.11 -24.47
CA GLY A 238 8.14 4.12 -24.33
C GLY A 238 8.69 2.81 -23.77
N SER A 239 10.00 2.80 -23.66
CA SER A 239 10.78 1.73 -23.00
C SER A 239 11.82 2.40 -22.13
N TYR A 240 11.96 1.95 -20.91
CA TYR A 240 12.82 2.56 -19.88
C TYR A 240 13.77 1.52 -19.32
N ASP A 241 15.00 1.91 -19.07
CA ASP A 241 15.97 1.11 -18.36
C ASP A 241 15.85 1.37 -16.84
N TYR A 242 16.36 0.48 -16.02
CA TYR A 242 16.31 0.65 -14.54
C TYR A 242 17.01 1.93 -14.06
N GLU A 243 18.04 2.36 -14.77
CA GLU A 243 18.83 3.57 -14.52
C GLU A 243 18.00 4.85 -14.71
N ASP A 244 16.97 4.83 -15.57
CA ASP A 244 16.13 6.00 -15.80
C ASP A 244 15.30 6.38 -14.57
N PHE A 245 15.09 5.43 -13.66
CA PHE A 245 14.36 5.64 -12.41
C PHE A 245 15.26 6.15 -11.28
N LEU A 246 16.59 6.05 -11.45
CA LEU A 246 17.54 6.52 -10.45
C LEU A 246 17.75 8.03 -10.57
N GLY A 247 17.85 8.70 -9.44
CA GLY A 247 18.13 10.14 -9.42
C GLY A 247 16.89 11.03 -9.63
N ILE A 248 15.71 10.48 -9.78
CA ILE A 248 14.46 11.24 -9.73
C ILE A 248 14.30 11.82 -8.33
N THR A 249 13.98 13.10 -8.23
CA THR A 249 13.85 13.80 -6.95
C THR A 249 12.49 14.44 -6.79
N PHE A 250 12.02 14.44 -5.56
CA PHE A 250 10.77 15.06 -5.14
C PHE A 250 11.02 16.06 -4.03
N LYS A 251 10.07 16.92 -3.77
CA LYS A 251 10.09 17.86 -2.65
C LYS A 251 9.01 17.52 -1.67
N LEU A 252 9.41 17.29 -0.42
CA LEU A 252 8.50 17.17 0.70
C LEU A 252 8.18 18.58 1.21
N VAL A 253 6.90 18.94 1.22
CA VAL A 253 6.41 20.25 1.67
C VAL A 253 5.51 20.04 2.87
N ASN A 254 5.71 20.82 3.94
CA ASN A 254 4.75 20.80 5.04
C ASN A 254 3.43 21.47 4.59
N PRO A 255 2.28 20.86 4.86
CA PRO A 255 0.99 21.44 4.49
C PRO A 255 0.80 22.86 5.02
N SER A 256 1.36 23.19 6.20
CA SER A 256 1.32 24.52 6.79
C SER A 256 2.01 25.59 5.93
N ASP A 257 3.01 25.20 5.15
CA ASP A 257 3.79 26.14 4.33
C ASP A 257 3.05 26.52 3.05
N CYS A 258 1.97 25.79 2.72
CA CYS A 258 1.05 26.14 1.63
C CYS A 258 0.08 27.30 2.00
N TYR A 259 0.14 27.80 3.22
CA TYR A 259 -0.73 28.89 3.68
C TYR A 259 0.05 30.17 3.98
N GLU A 260 -0.48 31.31 3.58
CA GLU A 260 0.06 32.64 3.87
C GLU A 260 -0.87 33.40 4.81
N TYR A 261 -0.32 33.98 5.89
CA TYR A 261 -1.12 34.76 6.81
C TYR A 261 -1.39 36.18 6.28
N ASP A 262 -2.66 36.50 6.05
CA ASP A 262 -3.11 37.83 5.70
C ASP A 262 -3.35 38.68 6.98
N SER A 263 -2.43 39.59 7.24
CA SER A 263 -2.49 40.45 8.43
C SER A 263 -3.58 41.51 8.37
N GLN A 264 -4.11 41.82 7.18
CA GLN A 264 -5.20 42.81 7.03
C GLN A 264 -6.54 42.22 7.44
N TYR A 265 -6.79 40.95 7.10
CA TYR A 265 -8.05 40.25 7.37
C TYR A 265 -7.94 39.22 8.52
N HIS A 266 -6.74 39.03 9.08
CA HIS A 266 -6.44 38.06 10.14
C HIS A 266 -6.86 36.61 9.81
N VAL A 267 -6.63 36.22 8.56
CA VAL A 267 -6.94 34.87 8.05
C VAL A 267 -5.73 34.23 7.40
N TRP A 268 -5.69 32.92 7.43
CA TRP A 268 -4.75 32.15 6.63
C TRP A 268 -5.35 31.92 5.24
N ARG A 269 -4.59 32.27 4.19
CA ARG A 269 -4.97 32.07 2.80
C ARG A 269 -4.27 30.84 2.25
N ASP A 270 -5.05 29.94 1.68
CA ASP A 270 -4.54 28.82 0.93
C ASP A 270 -3.87 29.33 -0.36
N LYS A 271 -2.63 28.89 -0.58
CA LYS A 271 -1.78 29.24 -1.72
C LYS A 271 -1.51 28.07 -2.67
N THR A 272 -2.14 26.92 -2.46
CA THR A 272 -1.95 25.74 -3.32
C THR A 272 -2.27 26.01 -4.78
N GLN A 273 -3.21 26.91 -5.06
CA GLN A 273 -3.60 27.33 -6.41
C GLN A 273 -2.76 28.50 -6.97
N ASP A 274 -1.87 29.07 -6.17
CA ASP A 274 -0.95 30.15 -6.60
C ASP A 274 0.34 29.54 -7.15
N SER A 275 0.40 29.32 -8.46
CA SER A 275 1.53 28.68 -9.15
C SER A 275 2.87 29.37 -8.87
N ALA A 276 2.89 30.71 -8.73
CA ALA A 276 4.12 31.42 -8.46
C ALA A 276 4.60 31.19 -7.02
N TYR A 277 3.67 31.15 -6.07
CA TYR A 277 3.95 30.84 -4.68
C TYR A 277 4.48 29.43 -4.54
N MET A 278 3.76 28.43 -5.10
CA MET A 278 4.14 27.02 -5.02
C MET A 278 5.48 26.75 -5.72
N LYS A 279 5.75 27.40 -6.85
CA LYS A 279 7.05 27.29 -7.52
C LYS A 279 8.21 27.79 -6.64
N ASN A 280 8.01 28.89 -5.93
CA ASN A 280 9.00 29.40 -5.00
C ASN A 280 9.19 28.48 -3.80
N LEU A 281 8.10 27.98 -3.23
CA LEU A 281 8.10 27.08 -2.08
C LEU A 281 8.83 25.76 -2.39
N VAL A 282 8.54 25.14 -3.52
CA VAL A 282 9.15 23.88 -3.92
C VAL A 282 10.64 24.04 -4.31
N ASN A 283 11.03 25.23 -4.76
CA ASN A 283 12.44 25.51 -5.14
C ASN A 283 13.29 26.04 -3.98
N SER A 284 12.70 26.32 -2.83
CA SER A 284 13.45 26.74 -1.63
C SER A 284 13.99 25.54 -0.86
#